data_25479de39f7b114403b332e6a7d7bc0b
#
_entry.id   25479de39f7b114403b332e6a7d7bc0b
#
_cell.length_a   1.000
_cell.length_b   1.000
_cell.length_c   1.000
_cell.angle_alpha   90.00
_cell.angle_beta   90.00
_cell.angle_gamma   90.00
#
_symmetry.space_group_name_H-M   'P 1'
#
loop_
_entity.id
_entity.type
_entity.pdbx_description
1 polymer ?
#
loop_
_entity_poly.entity_id
_entity_poly.type
_entity_poly.pdbx_seq_one_letter_code
_entity_poly.pdbx_strand_id
1 'polypeptide(L)'
;AQRIKASGGLDLVIIDYIGLMSAGSLKKENRTQEVSYITRTLKNMAGSLKVPVLALSQLNRANDKEGRMPRLSDLRDSGSIEQDANIVMLIHRDSHLAEDGTLAYENTATLDIAKVRDGRTGSVKLDFTPACSAFDDHEE
;
A
#
# COMPACT_ATOMS: atom_id res chain seq x y z
N ALA A 1 -16.27 -6.47 10.24
CA ALA A 1 -15.18 -6.50 11.25
C ALA A 1 -15.76 -6.62 12.66
N GLN A 2 -16.61 -5.67 13.14
CA GLN A 2 -17.14 -5.66 14.52
C GLN A 2 -17.88 -6.95 14.88
N ARG A 3 -18.77 -7.48 14.02
CA ARG A 3 -19.47 -8.74 14.26
C ARG A 3 -18.53 -9.93 14.39
N ILE A 4 -17.53 -10.01 13.51
CA ILE A 4 -16.52 -11.09 13.54
C ILE A 4 -15.70 -10.99 14.82
N LYS A 5 -15.28 -9.80 15.22
CA LYS A 5 -14.54 -9.60 16.49
C LYS A 5 -15.38 -10.04 17.69
N ALA A 6 -16.66 -9.73 17.69
CA ALA A 6 -17.58 -10.11 18.78
C ALA A 6 -17.87 -11.62 18.82
N SER A 7 -17.80 -12.33 17.70
CA SER A 7 -18.04 -13.78 17.62
C SER A 7 -16.83 -14.66 17.92
N GLY A 8 -15.69 -14.08 18.30
CA GLY A 8 -14.58 -14.85 18.87
C GLY A 8 -13.24 -14.80 18.17
N GLY A 9 -13.06 -13.99 17.13
CA GLY A 9 -11.73 -13.84 16.56
C GLY A 9 -11.65 -12.94 15.33
N LEU A 10 -10.83 -11.92 15.41
CA LEU A 10 -10.39 -11.10 14.30
C LEU A 10 -9.00 -10.58 14.62
N ASP A 11 -8.00 -11.04 13.90
CA ASP A 11 -6.58 -10.73 14.19
C ASP A 11 -5.97 -9.79 13.17
N LEU A 12 -6.53 -9.75 11.95
CA LEU A 12 -6.07 -8.88 10.86
C LEU A 12 -7.24 -8.50 9.95
N VAL A 13 -7.26 -7.29 9.44
CA VAL A 13 -8.14 -6.84 8.35
C VAL A 13 -7.28 -6.47 7.15
N ILE A 14 -7.56 -7.07 5.99
CA ILE A 14 -6.91 -6.73 4.73
C ILE A 14 -7.93 -6.08 3.81
N ILE A 15 -7.55 -4.98 3.16
CA ILE A 15 -8.38 -4.23 2.22
C ILE A 15 -7.66 -4.13 0.89
N ASP A 16 -8.19 -4.80 -0.12
CA ASP A 16 -7.70 -4.72 -1.50
C ASP A 16 -8.80 -4.12 -2.40
N TYR A 17 -8.68 -2.87 -2.72
CA TYR A 17 -7.78 -1.79 -2.30
C TYR A 17 -8.63 -0.55 -1.92
N ILE A 18 -8.03 0.46 -1.28
CA ILE A 18 -8.73 1.66 -0.81
C ILE A 18 -9.50 2.36 -1.95
N GLY A 19 -8.97 2.32 -3.17
CA GLY A 19 -9.58 2.94 -4.34
C GLY A 19 -10.97 2.40 -4.71
N LEU A 20 -11.33 1.20 -4.30
CA LEU A 20 -12.67 0.62 -4.52
C LEU A 20 -13.67 0.97 -3.40
N MET A 21 -13.20 1.51 -2.30
CA MET A 21 -14.07 1.89 -1.18
C MET A 21 -14.84 3.19 -1.51
N SER A 22 -16.06 3.26 -1.01
CA SER A 22 -16.89 4.45 -1.07
C SER A 22 -17.35 4.85 0.34
N ALA A 23 -17.42 6.16 0.58
CA ALA A 23 -17.96 6.71 1.82
C ALA A 23 -19.51 6.66 1.90
N GLY A 24 -20.17 6.01 0.95
CA GLY A 24 -21.62 5.85 0.90
C GLY A 24 -22.36 7.16 0.62
N SER A 25 -23.46 7.39 1.32
CA SER A 25 -24.32 8.57 1.13
C SER A 25 -23.71 9.90 1.59
N LEU A 26 -22.54 9.87 2.22
CA LEU A 26 -21.78 11.09 2.56
C LEU A 26 -21.26 11.69 1.25
N LYS A 27 -22.00 12.66 0.70
CA LYS A 27 -21.52 13.44 -0.46
C LYS A 27 -20.21 14.11 -0.10
N LYS A 28 -19.12 13.61 -0.65
CA LYS A 28 -17.81 14.28 -0.61
C LYS A 28 -17.65 15.05 -1.93
N GLU A 29 -17.14 16.28 -1.81
CA GLU A 29 -17.00 17.18 -2.96
C GLU A 29 -16.00 16.66 -3.99
N ASN A 30 -15.00 15.88 -3.52
CA ASN A 30 -14.00 15.29 -4.39
C ASN A 30 -13.44 13.98 -3.80
N ARG A 31 -12.72 13.22 -4.64
CA ARG A 31 -12.12 11.92 -4.29
C ARG A 31 -11.12 12.02 -3.14
N THR A 32 -10.33 13.09 -3.07
CA THR A 32 -9.34 13.29 -2.00
C THR A 32 -10.01 13.36 -0.62
N GLN A 33 -11.15 14.07 -0.52
CA GLN A 33 -11.90 14.14 0.74
C GLN A 33 -12.52 12.78 1.11
N GLU A 34 -12.98 12.03 0.11
CA GLU A 34 -13.52 10.69 0.32
C GLU A 34 -12.44 9.73 0.84
N VAL A 35 -11.25 9.72 0.22
CA VAL A 35 -10.12 8.92 0.67
C VAL A 35 -9.71 9.32 2.09
N SER A 36 -9.65 10.62 2.39
CA SER A 36 -9.31 11.12 3.73
C SER A 36 -10.30 10.64 4.80
N TYR A 37 -11.58 10.60 4.46
CA TYR A 37 -12.60 10.06 5.37
C TYR A 37 -12.43 8.55 5.57
N ILE A 38 -12.17 7.81 4.49
CA ILE A 38 -11.97 6.36 4.53
C ILE A 38 -10.75 6.02 5.40
N THR A 39 -9.59 6.64 5.15
CA THR A 39 -8.36 6.34 5.90
C THR A 39 -8.50 6.62 7.39
N ARG A 40 -9.10 7.76 7.74
CA ARG A 40 -9.39 8.09 9.14
C ARG A 40 -10.35 7.09 9.79
N THR A 41 -11.36 6.65 9.05
CA THR A 41 -12.32 5.64 9.53
C THR A 41 -11.64 4.29 9.77
N LEU A 42 -10.76 3.86 8.85
CA LEU A 42 -9.98 2.64 9.00
C LEU A 42 -9.02 2.71 10.19
N LYS A 43 -8.36 3.84 10.39
CA LYS A 43 -7.50 4.05 11.55
C LYS A 43 -8.27 3.96 12.86
N ASN A 44 -9.43 4.62 12.94
CA ASN A 44 -10.28 4.56 14.12
C ASN A 44 -10.81 3.15 14.37
N MET A 45 -11.17 2.41 13.32
CA MET A 45 -11.58 1.01 13.39
C MET A 45 -10.44 0.13 13.95
N ALA A 46 -9.23 0.27 13.43
CA ALA A 46 -8.06 -0.47 13.92
C ALA A 46 -7.84 -0.24 15.41
N GLY A 47 -7.90 1.02 15.87
CA GLY A 47 -7.77 1.37 17.28
C GLY A 47 -8.88 0.81 18.16
N SER A 48 -10.15 0.94 17.73
CA SER A 48 -11.31 0.49 18.50
C SER A 48 -11.40 -1.04 18.62
N LEU A 49 -11.03 -1.76 17.56
CA LEU A 49 -11.04 -3.22 17.54
C LEU A 49 -9.73 -3.82 18.10
N LYS A 50 -8.69 -3.01 18.26
CA LYS A 50 -7.33 -3.46 18.59
C LYS A 50 -6.85 -4.55 17.63
N VAL A 51 -7.03 -4.29 16.33
CA VAL A 51 -6.68 -5.20 15.24
C VAL A 51 -5.94 -4.41 14.17
N PRO A 52 -4.79 -4.90 13.67
CA PRO A 52 -4.10 -4.27 12.55
C PRO A 52 -4.97 -4.27 11.29
N VAL A 53 -4.84 -3.18 10.52
CA VAL A 53 -5.49 -3.04 9.21
C VAL A 53 -4.40 -2.83 8.17
N LEU A 54 -4.28 -3.77 7.23
CA LEU A 54 -3.45 -3.66 6.04
C LEU A 54 -4.33 -3.19 4.88
N ALA A 55 -4.05 -2.01 4.35
CA ALA A 55 -4.81 -1.45 3.26
C ALA A 55 -3.90 -1.23 2.04
N LEU A 56 -4.25 -1.81 0.91
CA LEU A 56 -3.54 -1.62 -0.34
C LEU A 56 -3.96 -0.30 -0.99
N SER A 57 -3.01 0.39 -1.59
CA SER A 57 -3.24 1.62 -2.33
C SER A 57 -2.45 1.62 -3.63
N GLN A 58 -3.07 2.07 -4.71
CA GLN A 58 -2.42 2.20 -5.99
C GLN A 58 -1.56 3.47 -6.02
N LEU A 59 -0.37 3.37 -6.59
CA LEU A 59 0.51 4.51 -6.85
C LEU A 59 0.04 5.32 -8.08
N ASN A 60 0.55 6.54 -8.19
CA ASN A 60 0.31 7.40 -9.35
C ASN A 60 1.06 6.82 -10.56
N ARG A 61 0.40 6.77 -11.73
CA ARG A 61 0.99 6.23 -12.97
C ARG A 61 2.22 6.99 -13.48
N ALA A 62 2.51 8.17 -12.93
CA ALA A 62 3.73 8.90 -13.26
C ALA A 62 5.00 8.08 -12.96
N ASN A 63 4.96 7.25 -11.92
CA ASN A 63 6.07 6.38 -11.53
C ASN A 63 6.39 5.29 -12.57
N ASP A 64 5.36 4.72 -13.19
CA ASP A 64 5.54 3.63 -14.17
C ASP A 64 6.34 4.10 -15.41
N LYS A 65 6.29 5.41 -15.70
CA LYS A 65 6.99 6.00 -16.84
C LYS A 65 8.45 6.36 -16.55
N GLU A 66 8.77 6.59 -15.27
CA GLU A 66 10.10 7.06 -14.87
C GLU A 66 11.03 5.91 -14.45
N GLY A 67 10.50 4.69 -14.26
CA GLY A 67 11.26 3.50 -13.85
C GLY A 67 12.03 3.67 -12.52
N ARG A 68 11.64 4.65 -11.71
CA ARG A 68 12.29 4.95 -10.43
C ARG A 68 11.57 4.33 -9.24
N MET A 69 12.29 4.19 -8.15
CA MET A 69 11.68 3.84 -6.87
C MET A 69 10.51 4.78 -6.52
N PRO A 70 9.36 4.23 -6.11
CA PRO A 70 8.23 5.01 -5.64
C PRO A 70 8.58 5.77 -4.35
N ARG A 71 7.88 6.87 -4.12
CA ARG A 71 8.01 7.73 -2.93
C ARG A 71 6.65 7.92 -2.28
N LEU A 72 6.63 8.38 -1.04
CA LEU A 72 5.39 8.72 -0.33
C LEU A 72 4.50 9.69 -1.13
N SER A 73 5.10 10.65 -1.83
CA SER A 73 4.40 11.60 -2.70
C SER A 73 3.69 10.97 -3.91
N ASP A 74 4.04 9.73 -4.26
CA ASP A 74 3.43 9.02 -5.39
C ASP A 74 2.16 8.24 -4.99
N LEU A 75 1.85 8.20 -3.72
CA LEU A 75 0.56 7.69 -3.27
C LEU A 75 -0.55 8.58 -3.84
N ARG A 76 -1.46 8.04 -4.61
CA ARG A 76 -2.56 8.77 -5.25
C ARG A 76 -3.54 9.29 -4.20
N ASP A 77 -3.94 10.57 -4.33
CA ASP A 77 -4.87 11.27 -3.41
C ASP A 77 -4.40 11.32 -1.94
N SER A 78 -3.10 11.45 -1.68
CA SER A 78 -2.34 10.74 -0.68
C SER A 78 -1.95 11.48 0.58
N GLY A 79 -2.12 12.75 0.69
CA GLY A 79 -1.72 13.44 1.93
C GLY A 79 -2.34 12.84 3.18
N SER A 80 -3.58 12.35 3.07
CA SER A 80 -4.29 11.69 4.17
C SER A 80 -3.84 10.24 4.41
N ILE A 81 -3.56 9.48 3.36
CA ILE A 81 -3.06 8.10 3.50
C ILE A 81 -1.72 8.14 4.24
N GLU A 82 -0.81 9.01 3.80
CA GLU A 82 0.48 9.19 4.45
C GLU A 82 0.32 9.62 5.92
N GLN A 83 -0.55 10.59 6.21
CA GLN A 83 -0.73 11.11 7.56
C GLN A 83 -1.37 10.09 8.51
N ASP A 84 -2.38 9.36 8.05
CA ASP A 84 -3.15 8.44 8.86
C ASP A 84 -2.44 7.10 9.09
N ALA A 85 -1.66 6.60 8.12
CA ALA A 85 -0.93 5.35 8.25
C ALA A 85 0.16 5.42 9.33
N ASN A 86 0.29 4.36 10.10
CA ASN A 86 1.40 4.19 11.04
C ASN A 86 2.66 3.69 10.34
N ILE A 87 2.47 2.82 9.36
CA ILE A 87 3.53 2.27 8.51
C ILE A 87 3.09 2.44 7.06
N VAL A 88 4.01 2.84 6.19
CA VAL A 88 3.83 2.83 4.73
C VAL A 88 4.94 2.00 4.12
N MET A 89 4.54 1.00 3.36
CA MET A 89 5.42 0.12 2.62
C MET A 89 5.17 0.33 1.12
N LEU A 90 6.23 0.54 0.35
CA LEU A 90 6.20 0.70 -1.09
C LEU A 90 6.91 -0.48 -1.72
N ILE A 91 6.25 -1.16 -2.65
CA ILE A 91 6.85 -2.27 -3.37
C ILE A 91 7.19 -1.84 -4.80
N HIS A 92 8.39 -2.15 -5.24
CA HIS A 92 8.88 -1.81 -6.57
C HIS A 92 9.60 -3.02 -7.16
N ARG A 93 9.27 -3.38 -8.41
CA ARG A 93 10.04 -4.34 -9.18
C ARG A 93 11.10 -3.61 -9.98
N ASP A 94 12.34 -4.06 -9.87
CA ASP A 94 13.45 -3.54 -10.66
C ASP A 94 13.17 -3.76 -12.16
N SER A 95 13.53 -2.79 -12.97
CA SER A 95 13.27 -2.83 -14.40
C SER A 95 14.37 -2.10 -15.15
N HIS A 96 14.63 -2.52 -16.38
CA HIS A 96 15.55 -1.87 -17.30
C HIS A 96 14.93 -1.74 -18.68
N LEU A 97 15.47 -0.83 -19.49
CA LEU A 97 15.08 -0.73 -20.89
C LEU A 97 15.79 -1.84 -21.67
N ALA A 98 15.02 -2.70 -22.33
CA ALA A 98 15.54 -3.70 -23.26
C ALA A 98 16.03 -3.01 -24.56
N GLU A 99 16.79 -3.75 -25.39
CA GLU A 99 17.34 -3.21 -26.64
C GLU A 99 16.28 -2.71 -27.62
N ASP A 100 15.07 -3.25 -27.56
CA ASP A 100 13.91 -2.84 -28.36
C ASP A 100 13.16 -1.62 -27.79
N GLY A 101 13.64 -1.04 -26.68
CA GLY A 101 13.03 0.10 -26.01
C GLY A 101 11.81 -0.25 -25.14
N THR A 102 11.52 -1.53 -24.94
CA THR A 102 10.49 -1.98 -24.00
C THR A 102 11.03 -2.05 -22.57
N LEU A 103 10.13 -1.92 -21.59
CA LEU A 103 10.48 -2.07 -20.19
C LEU A 103 10.50 -3.55 -19.82
N ALA A 104 11.68 -4.08 -19.52
CA ALA A 104 11.87 -5.43 -19.01
C ALA A 104 11.94 -5.39 -17.47
N TYR A 105 11.18 -6.25 -16.81
CA TYR A 105 11.17 -6.37 -15.35
C TYR A 105 12.04 -7.51 -14.89
N GLU A 106 12.82 -7.27 -13.86
CA GLU A 106 13.65 -8.28 -13.22
C GLU A 106 12.84 -9.18 -12.29
N ASN A 107 13.44 -10.31 -11.91
CA ASN A 107 12.86 -11.21 -10.92
C ASN A 107 13.24 -10.82 -9.49
N THR A 108 13.55 -9.55 -9.28
CA THR A 108 13.80 -8.96 -7.98
C THR A 108 12.83 -7.81 -7.73
N ALA A 109 12.54 -7.58 -6.47
CA ALA A 109 11.74 -6.45 -6.02
C ALA A 109 12.36 -5.85 -4.76
N THR A 110 12.07 -4.58 -4.53
CA THR A 110 12.44 -3.88 -3.32
C THR A 110 11.17 -3.51 -2.56
N LEU A 111 11.08 -3.95 -1.31
CA LEU A 111 10.08 -3.50 -0.36
C LEU A 111 10.68 -2.37 0.48
N ASP A 112 10.28 -1.14 0.21
CA ASP A 112 10.73 0.03 0.96
C ASP A 112 9.75 0.37 2.08
N ILE A 113 10.23 0.34 3.32
CA ILE A 113 9.48 0.79 4.49
C ILE A 113 9.69 2.31 4.59
N ALA A 114 8.92 3.04 3.79
CA ALA A 114 9.09 4.47 3.57
C ALA A 114 8.65 5.33 4.77
N LYS A 115 7.78 4.80 5.63
CA LYS A 115 7.34 5.46 6.85
C LYS A 115 7.11 4.46 7.96
N VAL A 116 7.59 4.78 9.15
CA VAL A 116 7.24 4.13 10.42
C VAL A 116 7.05 5.21 11.48
N ARG A 117 5.89 5.27 12.14
CA ARG A 117 5.57 6.34 13.10
C ARG A 117 6.51 6.35 14.31
N ASP A 118 6.78 5.17 14.86
CA ASP A 118 7.55 4.99 16.09
C ASP A 118 8.71 4.02 15.87
N GLY A 119 9.38 4.04 14.69
CA GLY A 119 10.46 3.14 14.36
C GLY A 119 11.36 3.66 13.25
N ARG A 120 12.23 2.78 12.76
CA ARG A 120 13.17 3.09 11.67
C ARG A 120 12.58 2.71 10.32
N THR A 121 12.87 3.50 9.32
CA THR A 121 12.66 3.17 7.90
C THR A 121 13.81 2.31 7.39
N GLY A 122 13.60 1.67 6.25
CA GLY A 122 14.61 0.81 5.60
C GLY A 122 14.02 0.09 4.41
N SER A 123 14.81 -0.71 3.74
CA SER A 123 14.37 -1.49 2.59
C SER A 123 14.84 -2.94 2.68
N VAL A 124 14.08 -3.83 2.07
CA VAL A 124 14.37 -5.27 1.98
C VAL A 124 14.28 -5.67 0.51
N LYS A 125 15.25 -6.45 0.05
CA LYS A 125 15.18 -7.10 -1.26
C LYS A 125 14.36 -8.38 -1.17
N LEU A 126 13.60 -8.64 -2.21
CA LEU A 126 12.76 -9.83 -2.36
C LEU A 126 13.01 -10.44 -3.74
N ASP A 127 12.89 -11.75 -3.84
CA ASP A 127 12.78 -12.46 -5.10
C ASP A 127 11.32 -12.50 -5.55
N PHE A 128 11.09 -12.34 -6.85
CA PHE A 128 9.76 -12.38 -7.44
C PHE A 128 9.67 -13.47 -8.50
N THR A 129 8.72 -14.38 -8.31
CA THR A 129 8.42 -15.45 -9.28
C THR A 129 7.18 -15.07 -10.12
N PRO A 130 7.37 -14.61 -11.38
CA PRO A 130 6.25 -14.13 -12.21
C PRO A 130 5.18 -15.20 -12.49
N ALA A 131 5.58 -16.44 -12.59
CA ALA A 131 4.67 -17.56 -12.93
C ALA A 131 3.53 -17.76 -11.92
N CYS A 132 3.74 -17.44 -10.65
CA CYS A 132 2.75 -17.55 -9.59
C CYS A 132 2.55 -16.23 -8.82
N SER A 133 3.19 -15.14 -9.25
CA SER A 133 3.13 -13.82 -8.59
C SER A 133 3.51 -13.89 -7.10
N ALA A 134 4.47 -14.73 -6.76
CA ALA A 134 4.95 -14.90 -5.40
C ALA A 134 6.18 -14.05 -5.13
N PHE A 135 6.32 -13.64 -3.88
CA PHE A 135 7.52 -13.01 -3.34
C PHE A 135 8.12 -13.93 -2.28
N ASP A 136 9.43 -14.08 -2.34
CA ASP A 136 10.22 -14.88 -1.40
C ASP A 136 11.38 -14.01 -0.85
N ASP A 137 11.98 -14.46 0.22
CA ASP A 137 13.18 -13.81 0.77
C ASP A 137 14.31 -13.90 -0.25
N HIS A 138 15.01 -12.79 -0.43
CA HIS A 138 16.20 -12.74 -1.29
C HIS A 138 17.39 -13.34 -0.54
N GLU A 139 17.91 -14.46 -1.03
CA GLU A 139 19.16 -15.06 -0.52
C GLU A 139 20.37 -14.30 -1.09
N GLU A 140 21.21 -13.74 -0.21
CA GLU A 140 22.48 -13.08 -0.58
C GLU A 140 23.56 -14.08 -1.03
#